data_9f095f325d27e32fdbf65b8a4a505ad6
#
_entry.id   9f095f325d27e32fdbf65b8a4a505ad6
#
_cell.length_a   1.000
_cell.length_b   1.000
_cell.length_c   1.000
_cell.angle_alpha   90.00
_cell.angle_beta   90.00
_cell.angle_gamma   90.00
#
_symmetry.space_group_name_H-M   'P 1'
#
loop_
_entity.id
_entity.type
_entity.pdbx_description
1 polymer ?
#
loop_
_entity_poly.entity_id
_entity_poly.type
_entity_poly.pdbx_seq_one_letter_code
_entity_poly.pdbx_strand_id
1 'polypeptide(L)' 'MRVYLFGFASDDFVCRAIVMPDDRTVAQLARQLVSWGLAPDRGGSLTVRNEAGDVLDPTATIADAGLGNGDIFNVERG' A
#
# COMPACT_ATOMS: atom_id res chain seq x y z
N MET A 1 -8.48 12.94 -6.95
CA MET A 1 -8.28 12.16 -8.18
C MET A 1 -8.03 10.71 -7.82
N ARG A 2 -8.55 9.78 -8.58
CA ARG A 2 -8.29 8.36 -8.32
C ARG A 2 -7.02 7.91 -9.00
N VAL A 3 -6.27 7.06 -8.32
CA VAL A 3 -5.07 6.44 -8.86
C VAL A 3 -5.20 4.93 -8.78
N TYR A 4 -4.57 4.23 -9.72
CA TYR A 4 -4.45 2.78 -9.64
C TYR A 4 -3.01 2.42 -9.29
N LEU A 5 -2.88 1.46 -8.37
CA LEU A 5 -1.59 1.05 -7.83
C LEU A 5 -1.51 -0.48 -7.84
N PHE A 6 -0.31 -0.99 -7.83
CA PHE A 6 -0.07 -2.43 -7.74
C PHE A 6 0.57 -2.74 -6.39
N GLY A 7 -0.15 -3.50 -5.57
CA GLY A 7 0.28 -3.82 -4.22
C GLY A 7 0.76 -5.24 -4.07
N PHE A 8 1.86 -5.39 -3.35
CA PHE A 8 2.39 -6.69 -2.94
C PHE A 8 2.42 -6.75 -1.42
N ALA A 9 2.05 -7.91 -0.86
CA ALA A 9 2.34 -8.21 0.53
C ALA A 9 3.68 -8.94 0.59
N SER A 10 4.47 -8.69 1.63
CA SER A 10 5.83 -9.22 1.73
C SER A 10 5.91 -10.75 1.76
N ASP A 11 4.84 -11.39 2.21
CA ASP A 11 4.76 -12.85 2.34
C ASP A 11 3.90 -13.48 1.23
N ASP A 12 3.59 -12.73 0.17
CA ASP A 12 2.79 -13.20 -0.93
C ASP A 12 3.42 -12.74 -2.26
N PHE A 13 3.30 -13.57 -3.29
CA PHE A 13 3.80 -13.27 -4.62
C PHE A 13 2.70 -12.71 -5.54
N VAL A 14 1.48 -12.58 -5.05
CA VAL A 14 0.36 -12.12 -5.87
C VAL A 14 0.28 -10.60 -5.81
N CYS A 15 0.35 -9.97 -6.97
CA CYS A 15 0.14 -8.54 -7.12
C CYS A 15 -1.35 -8.26 -7.25
N ARG A 16 -1.82 -7.22 -6.56
CA ARG A 16 -3.20 -6.75 -6.68
C ARG A 16 -3.24 -5.32 -7.18
N ALA A 17 -4.10 -5.06 -8.14
CA ALA A 17 -4.40 -3.71 -8.55
C ALA A 17 -5.42 -3.10 -7.60
N ILE A 18 -5.11 -1.93 -7.08
CA ILE A 18 -5.99 -1.19 -6.18
C ILE A 18 -6.27 0.16 -6.79
N VAL A 19 -7.54 0.54 -6.84
CA VAL A 19 -7.96 1.87 -7.27
C VAL A 19 -8.54 2.58 -6.06
N MET A 20 -8.01 3.76 -5.72
CA MET A 20 -8.56 4.57 -4.66
C MET A 20 -8.21 6.04 -4.86
N PRO A 21 -8.96 6.96 -4.17
CA PRO A 21 -8.63 8.38 -4.23
C PRO A 21 -7.24 8.65 -3.66
N ASP A 22 -6.49 9.55 -4.28
CA ASP A 22 -5.13 9.88 -3.87
C ASP A 22 -5.06 10.74 -2.62
N ASP A 23 -6.20 11.20 -2.11
CA ASP A 23 -6.32 11.90 -0.82
C ASP A 23 -6.43 10.94 0.37
N ARG A 24 -6.48 9.65 0.14
CA ARG A 24 -6.45 8.63 1.19
C ARG A 24 -5.02 8.45 1.69
N THR A 25 -4.91 8.03 2.94
CA THR A 25 -3.60 7.84 3.55
C THR A 25 -2.94 6.54 3.11
N VAL A 26 -1.62 6.50 3.20
CA VAL A 26 -0.83 5.29 2.97
C VAL A 26 -1.29 4.16 3.88
N ALA A 27 -1.64 4.48 5.14
CA ALA A 27 -2.17 3.48 6.08
C ALA A 27 -3.49 2.88 5.58
N GLN A 28 -4.38 3.69 5.01
CA GLN A 28 -5.63 3.20 4.45
C GLN A 28 -5.39 2.32 3.22
N LEU A 29 -4.41 2.66 2.40
CA LEU A 29 -4.01 1.85 1.26
C LEU A 29 -3.51 0.46 1.71
N ALA A 30 -2.68 0.41 2.73
CA ALA A 30 -2.17 -0.84 3.28
C ALA A 30 -3.29 -1.71 3.84
N ARG A 31 -4.22 -1.11 4.56
CA ARG A 31 -5.38 -1.82 5.12
C ARG A 31 -6.29 -2.38 4.04
N GLN A 32 -6.44 -1.66 2.94
CA GLN A 32 -7.24 -2.14 1.81
C GLN A 32 -6.63 -3.41 1.22
N LEU A 33 -5.32 -3.45 1.07
CA LEU A 33 -4.62 -4.63 0.57
C LEU A 33 -4.80 -5.82 1.51
N VAL A 34 -4.66 -5.61 2.81
CA VAL A 34 -4.83 -6.65 3.83
C VAL A 34 -6.28 -7.14 3.85
N SER A 35 -7.26 -6.24 3.74
CA SER A 35 -8.67 -6.61 3.80
C SER A 35 -9.11 -7.49 2.64
N TRP A 36 -8.35 -7.50 1.54
CA TRP A 36 -8.62 -8.38 0.40
C TRP A 36 -8.02 -9.79 0.57
N GLY A 37 -7.46 -10.09 1.75
CA GLY A 37 -6.98 -11.42 2.06
C GLY A 37 -5.62 -11.77 1.48
N LEU A 38 -4.87 -10.79 0.99
CA LEU A 38 -3.51 -11.03 0.48
C LEU A 38 -2.54 -11.38 1.59
N ALA A 39 -2.81 -10.89 2.80
CA ALA A 39 -2.03 -11.24 3.98
C ALA A 39 -3.00 -11.36 5.15
N PRO A 40 -2.86 -12.36 6.03
CA PRO A 40 -3.70 -12.44 7.21
C PRO A 40 -3.47 -11.22 8.10
N ASP A 41 -4.56 -10.63 8.59
CA ASP A 41 -4.45 -9.55 9.57
C ASP A 41 -4.11 -10.16 10.92
N ARG A 42 -2.88 -9.96 11.37
CA ARG A 42 -2.40 -10.46 12.66
C ARG A 42 -2.25 -9.37 13.69
N GLY A 43 -2.74 -8.17 13.40
CA GLY A 43 -2.75 -7.08 14.36
C GLY A 43 -1.41 -6.40 14.58
N GLY A 44 -0.43 -6.57 13.75
CA GLY A 44 0.83 -5.82 13.82
C GLY A 44 0.76 -4.51 13.07
N SER A 45 1.77 -3.65 13.22
CA SER A 45 1.90 -2.47 12.41
C SER A 45 2.30 -2.85 10.98
N LEU A 46 1.76 -2.09 10.03
CA LEU A 46 2.05 -2.27 8.62
C LEU A 46 3.04 -1.20 8.18
N THR A 47 4.08 -1.61 7.48
CA THR A 47 5.04 -0.72 6.87
C THR A 47 4.86 -0.78 5.36
N VAL A 48 4.72 0.38 4.74
CA VAL A 48 4.57 0.49 3.29
C VAL A 48 5.86 1.04 2.71
N ARG A 49 6.38 0.37 1.70
CA ARG A 49 7.55 0.83 0.95
C ARG A 49 7.17 1.08 -0.50
N ASN A 50 7.79 2.07 -1.11
CA ASN A 50 7.64 2.31 -2.54
C ASN A 50 8.52 1.34 -3.34
N GLU A 51 8.49 1.46 -4.66
CA GLU A 51 9.28 0.61 -5.54
C GLU A 51 10.79 0.73 -5.32
N ALA A 52 11.23 1.92 -4.89
CA ALA A 52 12.65 2.15 -4.59
C ALA A 52 13.07 1.59 -3.22
N GLY A 53 12.12 1.11 -2.41
CA GLY A 53 12.40 0.54 -1.10
C GLY A 53 12.32 1.53 0.05
N ASP A 54 11.93 2.77 -0.22
CA ASP A 54 11.79 3.79 0.83
C ASP A 54 10.53 3.55 1.64
N VAL A 55 10.65 3.69 2.96
CA VAL A 55 9.49 3.60 3.87
C VAL A 55 8.64 4.85 3.72
N LEU A 56 7.35 4.66 3.49
CA LEU A 56 6.40 5.75 3.34
C LEU A 56 5.76 6.08 4.67
N ASP A 57 5.49 7.39 4.89
CA ASP A 57 4.79 7.84 6.08
C ASP A 57 3.33 7.37 6.04
N PRO A 58 2.87 6.56 7.02
CA PRO A 58 1.50 6.05 6.99
C PRO A 58 0.44 7.15 7.13
N THR A 59 0.80 8.32 7.65
CA THR A 59 -0.13 9.44 7.80
C THR A 59 -0.17 10.34 6.57
N ALA A 60 0.77 10.19 5.65
CA ALA A 60 0.77 10.94 4.39
C ALA A 60 -0.31 10.42 3.46
N THR A 61 -0.83 11.30 2.61
CA THR A 61 -1.72 10.86 1.55
C THR A 61 -0.94 10.13 0.46
N ILE A 62 -1.64 9.37 -0.36
CA ILE A 62 -1.05 8.68 -1.51
C ILE A 62 -0.34 9.70 -2.41
N ALA A 63 -0.97 10.84 -2.67
CA ALA A 63 -0.37 11.91 -3.48
C ALA A 63 0.89 12.47 -2.85
N ASP A 64 0.87 12.75 -1.55
CA ASP A 64 2.02 13.29 -0.81
C ASP A 64 3.17 12.28 -0.72
N ALA A 65 2.85 11.01 -0.70
CA ALA A 65 3.86 9.94 -0.71
C ALA A 65 4.51 9.75 -2.09
N GLY A 66 4.01 10.43 -3.11
CA GLY A 66 4.55 10.35 -4.47
C GLY A 66 4.08 9.14 -5.25
N LEU A 67 3.04 8.46 -4.80
CA LEU A 67 2.47 7.31 -5.51
C LEU A 67 1.48 7.81 -6.58
N GLY A 68 1.72 7.43 -7.80
CA GLY A 68 0.87 7.77 -8.93
C GLY A 68 0.41 6.52 -9.69
N ASN A 69 -0.32 6.74 -10.78
CA ASN A 69 -0.88 5.66 -11.58
C ASN A 69 0.21 4.68 -12.04
N GLY A 70 -0.04 3.40 -11.79
CA GLY A 70 0.87 2.33 -12.17
C GLY A 70 2.04 2.10 -11.22
N ASP A 71 2.14 2.86 -10.14
CA ASP A 71 3.22 2.68 -9.18
C ASP A 71 3.02 1.40 -8.36
N ILE A 72 4.13 0.84 -7.93
CA ILE A 72 4.17 -0.39 -7.14
C ILE A 72 4.50 -0.02 -5.70
N PHE A 73 3.82 -0.67 -4.77
CA PHE A 73 4.14 -0.54 -3.35
C PHE A 73 4.15 -1.92 -2.69
N ASN A 74 4.90 -2.02 -1.61
CA ASN A 74 5.00 -3.25 -0.82
C ASN A 74 4.51 -2.99 0.59
N VAL A 75 3.77 -3.93 1.15
CA VAL A 75 3.30 -3.88 2.52
C VAL A 75 4.00 -4.97 3.31
N GLU A 76 4.67 -4.57 4.38
CA GLU A 76 5.37 -5.48 5.29
C GLU A 76 4.72 -5.38 6.66
N ARG A 77 4.70 -6.51 7.36
CA ARG A 77 4.33 -6.52 8.78
C ARG A 77 5.58 -6.37 9.63
N GLY A 78 5.51 -5.43 10.49
CA GLY A 78 6.61 -5.17 11.40
C GLY A 78 6.49 -5.84 12.72
#